data_964be6cc2aea563b289566bbeb45c580
#
_entry.id   964be6cc2aea563b289566bbeb45c580
#
_cell.length_a   1.000
_cell.length_b   1.000
_cell.length_c   1.000
_cell.angle_alpha   90.00
_cell.angle_beta   90.00
_cell.angle_gamma   90.00
#
_symmetry.space_group_name_H-M   'P 1'
#
loop_
_entity.id
_entity.type
_entity.pdbx_description
1 polymer ?
#
loop_
_entity_poly.entity_id
_entity_poly.type
_entity_poly.pdbx_seq_one_letter_code
_entity_poly.pdbx_strand_id
1 'polypeptide(L)'
;GGIFLKKTRRNREEAGLSRLRYTQIYLAIKEEHEEQGYPITELCKLGQVTRAAYYKWLNREIPVNELENQRIAEKIEEIHKESPDKGYRRIRDDLERYHDIYVNDKRALRICKKKDIKSTIKYANNGCTRQAKNPQYLAENILNREFYADAPDQKWLTDVTEFKYYLGDEKHKVYLSAILDLYDRRIVSFVIRDRNDNALVYDTFDDAIANNPSAHPLCHSDRGFQYTNRVFHNKLENAGMKQSMSRVGKCIDNGPMEGFWGILKRERYYGKHFTSRESLIKMIEEYIVYYNNKRLQRKLGVVTPMEKYTNYLKAA
;
A
#
# COMPACT_ATOMS: atom_id res chain seq x y z
N GLY A 1 -21.65 4.51 41.46
CA GLY A 1 -21.62 3.52 40.36
C GLY A 1 -21.38 4.15 38.97
N GLY A 2 -22.09 5.22 38.65
CA GLY A 2 -21.99 5.85 37.31
C GLY A 2 -20.66 6.55 37.02
N ILE A 3 -20.05 7.18 38.01
CA ILE A 3 -18.76 7.89 37.89
C ILE A 3 -17.64 6.87 37.69
N PHE A 4 -17.64 5.80 38.48
CA PHE A 4 -16.65 4.69 38.38
C PHE A 4 -16.68 4.02 37.02
N LEU A 5 -17.88 3.76 36.45
CA LEU A 5 -18.02 3.20 35.09
C LEU A 5 -17.52 4.16 33.99
N LYS A 6 -17.71 5.49 34.18
CA LYS A 6 -17.16 6.50 33.27
C LYS A 6 -15.62 6.53 33.32
N LYS A 7 -15.02 6.49 34.50
CA LYS A 7 -13.56 6.43 34.67
C LYS A 7 -12.98 5.15 34.07
N THR A 8 -13.61 3.98 34.26
CA THR A 8 -13.17 2.72 33.65
C THR A 8 -13.14 2.79 32.12
N ARG A 9 -14.03 3.56 31.50
CA ARG A 9 -14.03 3.79 30.07
C ARG A 9 -12.94 4.78 29.63
N ARG A 10 -12.69 5.86 30.39
CA ARG A 10 -11.66 6.87 30.12
C ARG A 10 -10.25 6.26 30.18
N ASN A 11 -9.99 5.41 31.15
CA ASN A 11 -8.68 4.78 31.40
C ASN A 11 -8.28 3.71 30.37
N ARG A 12 -8.98 3.65 29.22
CA ARG A 12 -8.57 2.76 28.10
C ARG A 12 -7.21 3.11 27.52
N GLU A 13 -6.83 4.38 27.54
CA GLU A 13 -5.56 4.88 26.98
C GLU A 13 -4.40 4.61 27.94
N GLU A 14 -4.64 4.67 29.26
CA GLU A 14 -3.64 4.43 30.31
C GLU A 14 -3.44 2.94 30.63
N ALA A 15 -4.39 2.08 30.21
CA ALA A 15 -4.24 0.65 30.34
C ALA A 15 -3.21 0.12 29.37
N GLY A 16 -1.97 -0.14 29.79
CA GLY A 16 -0.82 -0.61 29.02
C GLY A 16 -1.07 -1.33 27.69
N LEU A 17 -0.07 -1.51 26.88
CA LEU A 17 -0.17 -2.09 25.53
C LEU A 17 -0.40 -3.61 25.52
N SER A 18 -0.21 -4.28 26.64
CA SER A 18 -0.50 -5.71 26.82
C SER A 18 -1.97 -5.99 27.10
N ARG A 19 -2.40 -7.22 26.84
CA ARG A 19 -3.73 -7.70 27.23
C ARG A 19 -3.76 -8.06 28.70
N LEU A 20 -3.83 -7.08 29.58
CA LEU A 20 -4.07 -7.30 30.99
C LEU A 20 -5.56 -7.25 31.29
N ARG A 21 -6.06 -8.34 31.87
CA ARG A 21 -7.46 -8.40 32.31
C ARG A 21 -7.67 -7.43 33.49
N TYR A 22 -8.73 -6.67 33.45
CA TYR A 22 -9.13 -5.74 34.51
C TYR A 22 -8.20 -4.53 34.77
N THR A 23 -7.16 -4.27 33.99
CA THR A 23 -6.26 -3.12 34.21
C THR A 23 -7.04 -1.79 34.31
N GLN A 24 -8.05 -1.59 33.47
CA GLN A 24 -8.89 -0.38 33.53
C GLN A 24 -9.65 -0.24 34.85
N ILE A 25 -10.08 -1.37 35.42
CA ILE A 25 -10.76 -1.40 36.71
C ILE A 25 -9.79 -1.06 37.83
N TYR A 26 -8.58 -1.62 37.79
CA TYR A 26 -7.55 -1.34 38.79
C TYR A 26 -7.08 0.12 38.76
N LEU A 27 -6.94 0.72 37.58
CA LEU A 27 -6.65 2.15 37.44
C LEU A 27 -7.79 3.01 38.02
N ALA A 28 -9.04 2.70 37.70
CA ALA A 28 -10.18 3.41 38.26
C ALA A 28 -10.27 3.28 39.80
N ILE A 29 -9.96 2.09 40.37
CA ILE A 29 -9.89 1.89 41.82
C ILE A 29 -8.79 2.76 42.43
N LYS A 30 -7.61 2.80 41.81
CA LYS A 30 -6.49 3.63 42.27
C LYS A 30 -6.87 5.11 42.30
N GLU A 31 -7.36 5.64 41.17
CA GLU A 31 -7.77 7.04 41.05
C GLU A 31 -8.87 7.43 42.05
N GLU A 32 -9.94 6.62 42.19
CA GLU A 32 -11.01 6.91 43.12
C GLU A 32 -10.56 6.87 44.60
N HIS A 33 -9.61 6.00 44.90
CA HIS A 33 -8.99 5.94 46.24
C HIS A 33 -8.13 7.17 46.48
N GLU A 34 -7.25 7.55 45.56
CA GLU A 34 -6.33 8.68 45.67
C GLU A 34 -7.04 10.05 45.65
N GLU A 35 -8.06 10.22 44.78
CA GLU A 35 -8.76 11.50 44.62
C GLU A 35 -9.86 11.72 45.63
N GLN A 36 -10.61 10.66 45.96
CA GLN A 36 -11.84 10.78 46.79
C GLN A 36 -11.74 10.10 48.15
N GLY A 37 -10.67 9.36 48.43
CA GLY A 37 -10.44 8.67 49.70
C GLY A 37 -11.36 7.45 49.92
N TYR A 38 -12.06 6.94 48.90
CA TYR A 38 -12.95 5.79 49.07
C TYR A 38 -12.18 4.53 49.49
N PRO A 39 -12.72 3.69 50.40
CA PRO A 39 -12.07 2.45 50.81
C PRO A 39 -11.85 1.48 49.65
N ILE A 40 -10.64 0.99 49.48
CA ILE A 40 -10.25 0.01 48.42
C ILE A 40 -11.15 -1.23 48.48
N THR A 41 -11.62 -1.62 49.68
CA THR A 41 -12.51 -2.77 49.85
C THR A 41 -13.82 -2.60 49.10
N GLU A 42 -14.44 -1.39 49.16
CA GLU A 42 -15.69 -1.08 48.52
C GLU A 42 -15.51 -0.93 47.00
N LEU A 43 -14.42 -0.25 46.59
CA LEU A 43 -14.10 -0.08 45.18
C LEU A 43 -13.82 -1.42 44.50
N CYS A 44 -13.14 -2.34 45.17
CA CYS A 44 -12.90 -3.69 44.65
C CYS A 44 -14.23 -4.49 44.49
N LYS A 45 -15.14 -4.38 45.47
CA LYS A 45 -16.50 -4.98 45.35
C LYS A 45 -17.25 -4.41 44.16
N LEU A 46 -17.24 -3.08 44.00
CA LEU A 46 -17.90 -2.40 42.87
C LEU A 46 -17.27 -2.82 41.50
N GLY A 47 -15.95 -2.96 41.44
CA GLY A 47 -15.24 -3.40 40.26
C GLY A 47 -15.28 -4.91 40.01
N GLN A 48 -15.92 -5.69 40.90
CA GLN A 48 -15.99 -7.16 40.85
C GLN A 48 -14.60 -7.81 40.76
N VAL A 49 -13.64 -7.28 41.50
CA VAL A 49 -12.25 -7.79 41.59
C VAL A 49 -11.90 -8.09 43.04
N THR A 50 -10.96 -9.01 43.26
CA THR A 50 -10.47 -9.30 44.62
C THR A 50 -9.42 -8.28 45.05
N ARG A 51 -9.38 -7.93 46.33
CA ARG A 51 -8.32 -7.05 46.90
C ARG A 51 -6.92 -7.63 46.62
N ALA A 52 -6.76 -8.93 46.76
CA ALA A 52 -5.47 -9.59 46.49
C ALA A 52 -5.01 -9.37 45.05
N ALA A 53 -5.92 -9.47 44.07
CA ALA A 53 -5.63 -9.22 42.66
C ALA A 53 -5.28 -7.74 42.41
N TYR A 54 -5.96 -6.81 43.09
CA TYR A 54 -5.67 -5.37 42.98
C TYR A 54 -4.26 -5.06 43.55
N TYR A 55 -3.93 -5.51 44.77
CA TYR A 55 -2.62 -5.26 45.34
C TYR A 55 -1.50 -5.96 44.56
N LYS A 56 -1.73 -7.18 44.03
CA LYS A 56 -0.77 -7.84 43.14
C LYS A 56 -0.53 -7.02 41.87
N TRP A 57 -1.56 -6.39 41.35
CA TRP A 57 -1.44 -5.48 40.20
C TRP A 57 -0.70 -4.19 40.57
N LEU A 58 -1.02 -3.60 41.73
CA LEU A 58 -0.41 -2.34 42.20
C LEU A 58 1.09 -2.47 42.43
N ASN A 59 1.51 -3.57 43.03
CA ASN A 59 2.90 -3.83 43.41
C ASN A 59 3.70 -4.61 42.35
N ARG A 60 3.12 -4.81 41.17
CA ARG A 60 3.83 -5.53 40.11
C ARG A 60 4.93 -4.68 39.49
N GLU A 61 6.05 -5.30 39.19
CA GLU A 61 6.99 -4.74 38.24
C GLU A 61 6.39 -4.68 36.83
N ILE A 62 6.80 -3.70 36.03
CA ILE A 62 6.35 -3.62 34.63
C ILE A 62 6.94 -4.83 33.90
N PRO A 63 6.12 -5.72 33.33
CA PRO A 63 6.64 -6.90 32.65
C PRO A 63 7.52 -6.50 31.45
N VAL A 64 8.57 -7.27 31.19
CA VAL A 64 9.49 -7.06 30.06
C VAL A 64 8.71 -6.92 28.74
N ASN A 65 7.67 -7.75 28.55
CA ASN A 65 6.79 -7.66 27.37
C ASN A 65 6.06 -6.32 27.25
N GLU A 66 5.80 -5.62 28.33
CA GLU A 66 5.15 -4.30 28.30
C GLU A 66 6.15 -3.21 27.92
N LEU A 67 7.37 -3.27 28.48
CA LEU A 67 8.46 -2.38 28.06
C LEU A 67 8.78 -2.54 26.57
N GLU A 68 8.81 -3.78 26.10
CA GLU A 68 8.99 -4.07 24.67
C GLU A 68 7.82 -3.54 23.82
N ASN A 69 6.56 -3.68 24.28
CA ASN A 69 5.41 -3.09 23.60
C ASN A 69 5.47 -1.56 23.54
N GLN A 70 5.97 -0.89 24.59
CA GLN A 70 6.16 0.56 24.62
C GLN A 70 7.20 0.98 23.57
N ARG A 71 8.36 0.31 23.53
CA ARG A 71 9.39 0.54 22.52
C ARG A 71 8.86 0.35 21.09
N ILE A 72 8.08 -0.71 20.87
CA ILE A 72 7.45 -0.97 19.56
C ILE A 72 6.44 0.14 19.22
N ALA A 73 5.64 0.59 20.20
CA ALA A 73 4.65 1.64 20.00
C ALA A 73 5.28 2.97 19.62
N GLU A 74 6.35 3.38 20.28
CA GLU A 74 7.12 4.59 19.94
C GLU A 74 7.60 4.54 18.49
N LYS A 75 8.17 3.39 18.08
CA LYS A 75 8.63 3.23 16.71
C LYS A 75 7.49 3.20 15.68
N ILE A 76 6.35 2.61 16.02
CA ILE A 76 5.14 2.65 15.19
C ILE A 76 4.64 4.10 15.01
N GLU A 77 4.66 4.91 16.06
CA GLU A 77 4.26 6.32 16.00
C GLU A 77 5.21 7.14 15.11
N GLU A 78 6.54 6.92 15.20
CA GLU A 78 7.52 7.55 14.31
C GLU A 78 7.26 7.22 12.84
N ILE A 79 7.13 5.92 12.51
CA ILE A 79 6.85 5.46 11.14
C ILE A 79 5.53 6.05 10.62
N HIS A 80 4.50 6.10 11.46
CA HIS A 80 3.21 6.66 11.08
C HIS A 80 3.26 8.17 10.86
N LYS A 81 4.04 8.90 11.66
CA LYS A 81 4.24 10.35 11.49
C LYS A 81 4.92 10.66 10.14
N GLU A 82 5.90 9.87 9.74
CA GLU A 82 6.59 10.02 8.45
C GLU A 82 5.73 9.56 7.27
N SER A 83 4.94 8.51 7.46
CA SER A 83 4.16 7.85 6.40
C SER A 83 2.74 7.50 6.88
N PRO A 84 1.84 8.50 7.01
CA PRO A 84 0.49 8.30 7.56
C PRO A 84 -0.41 7.39 6.72
N ASP A 85 -0.05 7.17 5.45
CA ASP A 85 -0.74 6.26 4.53
C ASP A 85 -0.47 4.77 4.83
N LYS A 86 0.55 4.45 5.64
CA LYS A 86 0.86 3.07 5.97
C LYS A 86 -0.11 2.49 7.00
N GLY A 87 -0.75 1.37 6.67
CA GLY A 87 -1.49 0.57 7.63
C GLY A 87 -0.56 -0.39 8.40
N TYR A 88 -1.08 -1.01 9.46
CA TYR A 88 -0.30 -1.86 10.39
C TYR A 88 0.57 -2.94 9.72
N ARG A 89 0.16 -3.49 8.56
CA ARG A 89 0.97 -4.48 7.81
C ARG A 89 2.23 -3.86 7.21
N ARG A 90 2.11 -2.69 6.60
CA ARG A 90 3.25 -1.96 6.03
C ARG A 90 4.16 -1.42 7.13
N ILE A 91 3.59 -0.93 8.24
CA ILE A 91 4.35 -0.53 9.43
C ILE A 91 5.12 -1.71 10.00
N ARG A 92 4.51 -2.89 10.10
CA ARG A 92 5.18 -4.11 10.54
C ARG A 92 6.36 -4.50 9.63
N ASP A 93 6.19 -4.36 8.32
CA ASP A 93 7.25 -4.65 7.36
C ASP A 93 8.42 -3.65 7.49
N ASP A 94 8.13 -2.37 7.77
CA ASP A 94 9.15 -1.35 8.07
C ASP A 94 9.88 -1.64 9.39
N LEU A 95 9.16 -2.05 10.44
CA LEU A 95 9.77 -2.44 11.73
C LEU A 95 10.81 -3.55 11.55
N GLU A 96 10.46 -4.58 10.79
CA GLU A 96 11.37 -5.69 10.49
C GLU A 96 12.55 -5.23 9.63
N ARG A 97 12.28 -4.49 8.55
CA ARG A 97 13.28 -4.16 7.53
C ARG A 97 14.28 -3.09 7.95
N TYR A 98 13.80 -2.05 8.65
CA TYR A 98 14.62 -0.86 8.94
C TYR A 98 14.98 -0.67 10.41
N HIS A 99 14.37 -1.45 11.31
CA HIS A 99 14.56 -1.28 12.74
C HIS A 99 14.91 -2.57 13.48
N ASP A 100 15.05 -3.71 12.78
CA ASP A 100 15.33 -5.04 13.35
C ASP A 100 14.32 -5.44 14.45
N ILE A 101 13.07 -4.99 14.32
CA ILE A 101 12.00 -5.28 15.28
C ILE A 101 11.05 -6.32 14.66
N TYR A 102 11.16 -7.55 15.14
CA TYR A 102 10.36 -8.69 14.67
C TYR A 102 9.07 -8.83 15.47
N VAL A 103 7.94 -8.50 14.84
CA VAL A 103 6.61 -8.64 15.43
C VAL A 103 5.65 -9.31 14.47
N ASN A 104 4.68 -10.07 15.00
CA ASN A 104 3.62 -10.61 14.15
C ASN A 104 2.54 -9.56 13.86
N ASP A 105 1.77 -9.78 12.78
CA ASP A 105 0.70 -8.87 12.34
C ASP A 105 -0.34 -8.61 13.45
N LYS A 106 -0.65 -9.61 14.31
CA LYS A 106 -1.63 -9.47 15.39
C LYS A 106 -1.13 -8.52 16.49
N ARG A 107 0.17 -8.59 16.84
CA ARG A 107 0.78 -7.70 17.83
C ARG A 107 0.85 -6.26 17.30
N ALA A 108 1.32 -6.07 16.07
CA ALA A 108 1.35 -4.77 15.41
C ALA A 108 -0.05 -4.13 15.32
N LEU A 109 -1.06 -4.88 14.85
CA LEU A 109 -2.45 -4.40 14.78
C LEU A 109 -3.01 -3.98 16.15
N ARG A 110 -2.72 -4.78 17.20
CA ARG A 110 -3.19 -4.47 18.56
C ARG A 110 -2.60 -3.16 19.07
N ILE A 111 -1.30 -2.95 18.86
CA ILE A 111 -0.61 -1.72 19.28
C ILE A 111 -1.14 -0.52 18.50
N CYS A 112 -1.25 -0.61 17.17
CA CYS A 112 -1.85 0.44 16.33
C CYS A 112 -3.26 0.79 16.79
N LYS A 113 -4.10 -0.21 17.11
CA LYS A 113 -5.48 0.05 17.62
C LYS A 113 -5.49 0.78 18.97
N LYS A 114 -4.56 0.45 19.88
CA LYS A 114 -4.47 1.11 21.19
C LYS A 114 -3.97 2.54 21.10
N LYS A 115 -3.12 2.84 20.12
CA LYS A 115 -2.61 4.19 19.83
C LYS A 115 -3.47 4.96 18.82
N ASP A 116 -4.65 4.44 18.46
CA ASP A 116 -5.58 4.97 17.43
C ASP A 116 -4.90 5.25 16.08
N ILE A 117 -3.85 4.51 15.77
CA ILE A 117 -3.10 4.63 14.51
C ILE A 117 -3.84 3.89 13.42
N LYS A 118 -4.28 4.63 12.39
CA LYS A 118 -4.99 4.14 11.21
C LYS A 118 -4.41 4.76 9.94
N SER A 119 -4.35 3.96 8.88
CA SER A 119 -3.96 4.48 7.56
C SER A 119 -4.93 5.58 7.10
N THR A 120 -4.37 6.64 6.54
CA THR A 120 -5.14 7.76 5.96
C THR A 120 -5.67 7.48 4.55
N ILE A 121 -5.39 6.29 3.99
CA ILE A 121 -5.84 5.89 2.66
C ILE A 121 -7.36 5.92 2.57
N LYS A 122 -7.87 6.60 1.54
CA LYS A 122 -9.29 6.59 1.17
C LYS A 122 -9.53 5.65 0.00
N TYR A 123 -10.67 4.95 -0.01
CA TYR A 123 -11.09 4.10 -1.10
C TYR A 123 -12.12 4.85 -1.97
N ALA A 124 -11.92 4.79 -3.31
CA ALA A 124 -12.92 5.21 -4.27
C ALA A 124 -13.05 4.11 -5.34
N ASN A 125 -14.28 3.70 -5.63
CA ASN A 125 -14.58 2.72 -6.69
C ASN A 125 -14.87 3.48 -7.99
N ASN A 126 -13.85 3.69 -8.82
CA ASN A 126 -14.01 4.26 -10.16
C ASN A 126 -13.25 3.39 -11.17
N GLY A 127 -13.96 2.49 -11.83
CA GLY A 127 -13.45 1.74 -12.99
C GLY A 127 -13.64 2.55 -14.25
N CYS A 128 -12.66 2.55 -15.17
CA CYS A 128 -12.80 3.20 -16.47
C CYS A 128 -11.89 2.53 -17.52
N THR A 129 -12.43 1.57 -18.26
CA THR A 129 -11.77 1.04 -19.47
C THR A 129 -12.66 1.34 -20.67
N ARG A 130 -12.12 1.99 -21.72
CA ARG A 130 -12.80 2.20 -23.00
C ARG A 130 -12.29 1.19 -24.03
N GLN A 131 -13.17 0.34 -24.52
CA GLN A 131 -12.86 -0.61 -25.60
C GLN A 131 -12.71 0.10 -26.94
N ALA A 132 -11.84 -0.43 -27.80
CA ALA A 132 -11.73 0.01 -29.19
C ALA A 132 -13.02 -0.31 -29.96
N LYS A 133 -13.55 0.67 -30.71
CA LYS A 133 -14.74 0.47 -31.56
C LYS A 133 -14.41 -0.34 -32.82
N ASN A 134 -13.23 -0.14 -33.40
CA ASN A 134 -12.76 -0.83 -34.60
C ASN A 134 -11.32 -1.28 -34.43
N PRO A 135 -11.04 -2.45 -33.82
CA PRO A 135 -9.67 -2.95 -33.62
C PRO A 135 -9.06 -3.32 -34.98
N GLN A 136 -7.83 -2.85 -35.24
CA GLN A 136 -7.06 -3.19 -36.44
C GLN A 136 -6.32 -4.50 -36.32
N TYR A 137 -5.91 -4.84 -35.09
CA TYR A 137 -5.22 -6.08 -34.75
C TYR A 137 -5.71 -6.61 -33.40
N LEU A 138 -5.88 -7.92 -33.30
CA LEU A 138 -6.24 -8.60 -32.06
C LEU A 138 -5.30 -9.77 -31.84
N ALA A 139 -4.57 -9.76 -30.72
CA ALA A 139 -3.75 -10.88 -30.28
C ALA A 139 -4.53 -11.84 -29.38
N GLU A 140 -4.10 -13.09 -29.34
CA GLU A 140 -4.62 -14.08 -28.39
C GLU A 140 -4.16 -13.77 -26.97
N ASN A 141 -4.91 -14.27 -25.96
CA ASN A 141 -4.50 -14.19 -24.58
C ASN A 141 -3.49 -15.28 -24.25
N ILE A 142 -2.23 -15.05 -24.60
CA ILE A 142 -1.11 -15.97 -24.35
C ILE A 142 -0.77 -15.97 -22.85
N LEU A 143 -0.85 -14.81 -22.18
CA LEU A 143 -0.53 -14.70 -20.75
C LEU A 143 -1.43 -15.57 -19.87
N ASN A 144 -2.70 -15.72 -20.23
CA ASN A 144 -3.69 -16.57 -19.56
C ASN A 144 -3.69 -16.48 -18.02
N ARG A 145 -3.51 -15.27 -17.48
CA ARG A 145 -3.40 -14.97 -16.02
C ARG A 145 -2.18 -15.60 -15.31
N GLU A 146 -1.21 -16.07 -16.04
CA GLU A 146 0.05 -16.50 -15.46
C GLU A 146 0.90 -15.30 -15.06
N PHE A 147 0.46 -14.60 -13.99
CA PHE A 147 1.10 -13.38 -13.48
C PHE A 147 2.38 -13.66 -12.70
N TYR A 148 3.16 -14.59 -13.18
CA TYR A 148 4.44 -15.00 -12.64
C TYR A 148 5.48 -15.07 -13.77
N ALA A 149 6.73 -14.73 -13.46
CA ALA A 149 7.88 -14.87 -14.33
C ALA A 149 9.07 -15.35 -13.49
N ASP A 150 9.97 -16.12 -14.10
CA ASP A 150 11.15 -16.68 -13.43
C ASP A 150 12.34 -15.71 -13.44
N ALA A 151 12.33 -14.76 -14.38
CA ALA A 151 13.38 -13.77 -14.56
C ALA A 151 12.78 -12.41 -14.97
N PRO A 152 13.52 -11.31 -14.74
CA PRO A 152 13.17 -10.00 -15.30
C PRO A 152 13.04 -10.06 -16.83
N ASP A 153 12.22 -9.19 -17.36
CA ASP A 153 12.05 -8.96 -18.80
C ASP A 153 11.54 -10.18 -19.59
N GLN A 154 10.88 -11.14 -18.90
CA GLN A 154 10.16 -12.24 -19.56
C GLN A 154 8.70 -11.89 -19.90
N LYS A 155 8.02 -11.14 -19.03
CA LYS A 155 6.61 -10.77 -19.20
C LYS A 155 6.39 -9.34 -18.73
N TRP A 156 5.95 -8.48 -19.63
CA TRP A 156 5.57 -7.09 -19.36
C TRP A 156 4.08 -6.90 -19.48
N LEU A 157 3.49 -6.14 -18.56
CA LEU A 157 2.12 -5.67 -18.62
C LEU A 157 2.10 -4.18 -18.91
N THR A 158 1.21 -3.73 -19.78
CA THR A 158 1.03 -2.31 -20.08
C THR A 158 -0.43 -1.91 -20.03
N ASP A 159 -0.67 -0.67 -19.62
CA ASP A 159 -2.00 -0.07 -19.54
C ASP A 159 -1.90 1.46 -19.43
N VAL A 160 -3.02 2.14 -19.63
CA VAL A 160 -3.15 3.59 -19.51
C VAL A 160 -4.18 3.93 -18.45
N THR A 161 -3.85 4.89 -17.57
CA THR A 161 -4.80 5.40 -16.58
C THR A 161 -4.94 6.91 -16.65
N GLU A 162 -6.12 7.42 -16.24
CA GLU A 162 -6.46 8.84 -16.23
C GLU A 162 -6.33 9.41 -14.82
N PHE A 163 -5.81 10.64 -14.72
CA PHE A 163 -5.82 11.50 -13.55
C PHE A 163 -6.46 12.85 -13.88
N LYS A 164 -6.97 13.53 -12.87
CA LYS A 164 -7.66 14.81 -13.01
C LYS A 164 -7.01 15.84 -12.11
N TYR A 165 -6.94 17.09 -12.59
CA TYR A 165 -6.57 18.27 -11.83
C TYR A 165 -7.53 19.41 -12.15
N TYR A 166 -7.51 20.48 -11.40
CA TYR A 166 -8.47 21.55 -11.50
C TYR A 166 -7.73 22.91 -11.58
N LEU A 167 -8.09 23.72 -12.56
CA LEU A 167 -7.66 25.13 -12.66
C LEU A 167 -8.90 25.98 -12.36
N GLY A 168 -9.01 26.47 -11.13
CA GLY A 168 -10.26 27.03 -10.63
C GLY A 168 -11.36 25.96 -10.66
N ASP A 169 -12.47 26.25 -11.33
CA ASP A 169 -13.60 25.32 -11.48
C ASP A 169 -13.47 24.38 -12.71
N GLU A 170 -12.47 24.60 -13.56
CA GLU A 170 -12.26 23.81 -14.76
C GLU A 170 -11.52 22.50 -14.46
N LYS A 171 -12.06 21.39 -14.97
CA LYS A 171 -11.52 20.06 -14.80
C LYS A 171 -10.70 19.63 -15.99
N HIS A 172 -9.41 19.43 -15.76
CA HIS A 172 -8.45 18.96 -16.75
C HIS A 172 -8.02 17.53 -16.49
N LYS A 173 -7.35 16.92 -17.45
CA LYS A 173 -6.92 15.52 -17.39
C LYS A 173 -5.47 15.36 -17.82
N VAL A 174 -4.79 14.41 -17.21
CA VAL A 174 -3.55 13.83 -17.74
C VAL A 174 -3.69 12.31 -17.80
N TYR A 175 -2.97 11.70 -18.70
CA TYR A 175 -2.94 10.25 -18.92
C TYR A 175 -1.54 9.74 -18.66
N LEU A 176 -1.47 8.66 -17.91
CA LEU A 176 -0.24 7.95 -17.58
C LEU A 176 -0.29 6.59 -18.26
N SER A 177 0.66 6.33 -19.15
CA SER A 177 0.97 5.00 -19.66
C SER A 177 2.15 4.44 -18.91
N ALA A 178 2.16 3.16 -18.58
CA ALA A 178 3.29 2.52 -17.93
C ALA A 178 3.43 1.05 -18.33
N ILE A 179 4.65 0.53 -18.19
CA ILE A 179 5.01 -0.88 -18.35
C ILE A 179 5.48 -1.43 -17.01
N LEU A 180 4.89 -2.55 -16.58
CA LEU A 180 5.21 -3.26 -15.35
C LEU A 180 5.80 -4.63 -15.67
N ASP A 181 6.95 -4.96 -15.08
CA ASP A 181 7.55 -6.29 -15.16
C ASP A 181 6.87 -7.25 -14.17
N LEU A 182 6.59 -8.48 -14.60
CA LEU A 182 5.91 -9.48 -13.75
C LEU A 182 6.82 -10.20 -12.77
N TYR A 183 8.13 -10.22 -12.96
CA TYR A 183 9.08 -10.87 -12.05
C TYR A 183 9.29 -10.05 -10.78
N ASP A 184 9.70 -8.80 -10.95
CA ASP A 184 10.09 -7.92 -9.85
C ASP A 184 9.07 -6.83 -9.52
N ARG A 185 8.03 -6.67 -10.36
CA ARG A 185 6.97 -5.67 -10.21
C ARG A 185 7.44 -4.23 -10.39
N ARG A 186 8.65 -3.98 -10.90
CA ARG A 186 9.10 -2.62 -11.20
C ARG A 186 8.30 -2.02 -12.34
N ILE A 187 8.14 -0.72 -12.29
CA ILE A 187 7.75 0.07 -13.46
C ILE A 187 8.98 0.26 -14.32
N VAL A 188 8.97 -0.39 -15.47
CA VAL A 188 10.10 -0.41 -16.43
C VAL A 188 10.21 0.92 -17.14
N SER A 189 9.07 1.47 -17.59
CA SER A 189 8.94 2.75 -18.27
C SER A 189 7.57 3.35 -18.03
N PHE A 190 7.47 4.68 -18.12
CA PHE A 190 6.22 5.41 -18.08
C PHE A 190 6.31 6.75 -18.80
N VAL A 191 5.19 7.19 -19.38
CA VAL A 191 5.04 8.50 -20.03
C VAL A 191 3.74 9.15 -19.58
N ILE A 192 3.76 10.47 -19.38
CA ILE A 192 2.60 11.28 -18.99
C ILE A 192 2.30 12.30 -20.10
N ARG A 193 1.05 12.34 -20.57
CA ARG A 193 0.58 13.27 -21.60
C ARG A 193 -0.82 13.82 -21.29
N ASP A 194 -1.15 14.93 -21.90
CA ASP A 194 -2.48 15.55 -21.78
C ASP A 194 -3.54 14.87 -22.68
N ARG A 195 -3.09 14.02 -23.59
CA ARG A 195 -3.95 13.28 -24.54
C ARG A 195 -3.76 11.78 -24.38
N ASN A 196 -4.89 11.06 -24.46
CA ASN A 196 -4.90 9.60 -24.54
C ASN A 196 -4.86 9.19 -26.01
N ASP A 197 -3.69 9.25 -26.61
CA ASP A 197 -3.42 8.93 -28.00
C ASP A 197 -2.44 7.77 -28.18
N ASN A 198 -2.20 7.37 -29.41
CA ASN A 198 -1.27 6.29 -29.73
C ASN A 198 0.17 6.64 -29.34
N ALA A 199 0.56 7.93 -29.49
CA ALA A 199 1.91 8.39 -29.19
C ALA A 199 2.26 8.19 -27.69
N LEU A 200 1.29 8.33 -26.79
CA LEU A 200 1.47 8.06 -25.35
C LEU A 200 2.01 6.65 -25.11
N VAL A 201 1.42 5.64 -25.74
CA VAL A 201 1.80 4.23 -25.57
C VAL A 201 3.08 3.92 -26.35
N TYR A 202 3.25 4.50 -27.55
CA TYR A 202 4.45 4.26 -28.37
C TYR A 202 5.70 4.79 -27.69
N ASP A 203 5.66 6.00 -27.17
CA ASP A 203 6.80 6.58 -26.43
C ASP A 203 7.13 5.75 -25.17
N THR A 204 6.09 5.30 -24.43
CA THR A 204 6.29 4.44 -23.26
C THR A 204 7.03 3.16 -23.63
N PHE A 205 6.68 2.58 -24.77
CA PHE A 205 7.30 1.35 -25.27
C PHE A 205 8.71 1.61 -25.82
N ASP A 206 8.91 2.69 -26.57
CA ASP A 206 10.22 3.06 -27.12
C ASP A 206 11.23 3.34 -25.99
N ASP A 207 10.81 4.04 -24.93
CA ASP A 207 11.62 4.27 -23.72
C ASP A 207 11.96 2.95 -23.00
N ALA A 208 11.00 2.02 -22.91
CA ALA A 208 11.25 0.72 -22.29
C ALA A 208 12.30 -0.08 -23.03
N ILE A 209 12.27 -0.10 -24.36
CA ILE A 209 13.27 -0.79 -25.20
C ILE A 209 14.63 -0.09 -25.12
N ALA A 210 14.66 1.24 -25.20
CA ALA A 210 15.90 2.01 -25.13
C ALA A 210 16.66 1.75 -23.83
N ASN A 211 15.92 1.61 -22.72
CA ASN A 211 16.50 1.33 -21.40
C ASN A 211 16.80 -0.17 -21.16
N ASN A 212 16.20 -1.08 -21.95
CA ASN A 212 16.37 -2.53 -21.83
C ASN A 212 16.51 -3.16 -23.22
N PRO A 213 17.61 -2.89 -23.95
CA PRO A 213 17.74 -3.28 -25.36
C PRO A 213 17.81 -4.79 -25.60
N SER A 214 18.14 -5.57 -24.59
CA SER A 214 18.20 -7.04 -24.65
C SER A 214 16.90 -7.72 -24.22
N ALA A 215 15.87 -6.95 -23.86
CA ALA A 215 14.60 -7.50 -23.38
C ALA A 215 13.69 -7.91 -24.54
N HIS A 216 13.19 -9.15 -24.51
CA HIS A 216 12.23 -9.68 -25.49
C HIS A 216 11.02 -10.30 -24.77
N PRO A 217 10.30 -9.55 -23.92
CA PRO A 217 9.20 -10.08 -23.12
C PRO A 217 7.97 -10.44 -23.95
N LEU A 218 7.12 -11.29 -23.38
CA LEU A 218 5.71 -11.34 -23.73
C LEU A 218 5.06 -10.04 -23.26
N CYS A 219 4.61 -9.18 -24.19
CA CYS A 219 3.96 -7.91 -23.86
C CYS A 219 2.44 -8.08 -23.82
N HIS A 220 1.82 -7.94 -22.64
CA HIS A 220 0.40 -8.09 -22.44
C HIS A 220 -0.30 -6.75 -22.16
N SER A 221 -1.42 -6.51 -22.82
CA SER A 221 -2.26 -5.32 -22.66
C SER A 221 -3.74 -5.65 -22.59
N ASP A 222 -4.56 -4.66 -22.30
CA ASP A 222 -5.99 -4.70 -22.61
C ASP A 222 -6.24 -4.56 -24.12
N ARG A 223 -7.51 -4.44 -24.52
CA ARG A 223 -7.91 -4.18 -25.92
C ARG A 223 -8.19 -2.71 -26.19
N GLY A 224 -7.47 -1.82 -25.55
CA GLY A 224 -7.52 -0.38 -25.85
C GLY A 224 -7.13 -0.09 -27.30
N PHE A 225 -7.61 1.02 -27.84
CA PHE A 225 -7.39 1.36 -29.27
C PHE A 225 -5.90 1.56 -29.60
N GLN A 226 -5.08 1.95 -28.63
CA GLN A 226 -3.64 2.09 -28.80
C GLN A 226 -2.95 0.75 -29.05
N TYR A 227 -3.38 -0.29 -28.31
CA TYR A 227 -2.78 -1.62 -28.36
C TYR A 227 -3.30 -2.47 -29.54
N THR A 228 -4.51 -2.17 -30.04
CA THR A 228 -5.10 -2.82 -31.22
C THR A 228 -4.69 -2.16 -32.53
N ASN A 229 -3.78 -1.20 -32.49
CA ASN A 229 -3.25 -0.50 -33.65
C ASN A 229 -2.12 -1.34 -34.31
N ARG A 230 -2.13 -1.41 -35.63
CA ARG A 230 -1.12 -2.17 -36.38
C ARG A 230 0.29 -1.65 -36.19
N VAL A 231 0.47 -0.34 -35.99
CA VAL A 231 1.78 0.26 -35.70
C VAL A 231 2.37 -0.26 -34.42
N PHE A 232 1.56 -0.39 -33.36
CA PHE A 232 2.01 -0.95 -32.09
C PHE A 232 2.42 -2.42 -32.22
N HIS A 233 1.62 -3.21 -32.96
CA HIS A 233 1.95 -4.61 -33.24
C HIS A 233 3.30 -4.73 -33.97
N ASN A 234 3.50 -3.96 -35.03
CA ASN A 234 4.76 -3.97 -35.80
C ASN A 234 5.97 -3.54 -34.94
N LYS A 235 5.78 -2.57 -34.00
CA LYS A 235 6.83 -2.18 -33.06
C LYS A 235 7.27 -3.37 -32.17
N LEU A 236 6.30 -4.14 -31.67
CA LEU A 236 6.59 -5.34 -30.87
C LEU A 236 7.33 -6.40 -31.69
N GLU A 237 6.87 -6.69 -32.92
CA GLU A 237 7.52 -7.66 -33.81
C GLU A 237 8.95 -7.25 -34.16
N ASN A 238 9.18 -5.97 -34.49
CA ASN A 238 10.50 -5.42 -34.79
C ASN A 238 11.46 -5.51 -33.57
N ALA A 239 10.93 -5.49 -32.35
CA ALA A 239 11.67 -5.69 -31.12
C ALA A 239 11.81 -7.18 -30.72
N GLY A 240 11.35 -8.12 -31.56
CA GLY A 240 11.38 -9.55 -31.26
C GLY A 240 10.45 -10.00 -30.14
N MET A 241 9.42 -9.20 -29.84
CA MET A 241 8.48 -9.46 -28.77
C MET A 241 7.17 -10.07 -29.27
N LYS A 242 6.49 -10.84 -28.40
CA LYS A 242 5.15 -11.36 -28.69
C LYS A 242 4.10 -10.51 -28.01
N GLN A 243 3.02 -10.24 -28.74
CA GLN A 243 1.85 -9.54 -28.19
C GLN A 243 0.86 -10.53 -27.59
N SER A 244 0.31 -10.17 -26.43
CA SER A 244 -0.81 -10.86 -25.77
C SER A 244 -1.87 -9.84 -25.37
N MET A 245 -3.14 -10.21 -25.45
CA MET A 245 -4.24 -9.29 -25.10
C MET A 245 -5.25 -9.95 -24.17
N SER A 246 -5.80 -9.14 -23.24
CA SER A 246 -6.89 -9.55 -22.37
C SER A 246 -8.12 -10.00 -23.16
N ARG A 247 -8.89 -10.92 -22.61
CA ARG A 247 -10.19 -11.31 -23.17
C ARG A 247 -11.21 -10.17 -23.06
N VAL A 248 -12.19 -10.16 -23.94
CA VAL A 248 -13.26 -9.14 -23.94
C VAL A 248 -13.98 -9.11 -22.59
N GLY A 249 -14.05 -7.94 -21.97
CA GLY A 249 -14.76 -7.76 -20.69
C GLY A 249 -14.12 -8.45 -19.48
N LYS A 250 -12.87 -8.93 -19.60
CA LYS A 250 -12.13 -9.59 -18.49
C LYS A 250 -10.97 -8.70 -18.02
N CYS A 251 -11.30 -7.62 -17.31
CA CYS A 251 -10.31 -6.71 -16.72
C CYS A 251 -9.28 -7.45 -15.82
N ILE A 252 -9.70 -8.52 -15.15
CA ILE A 252 -8.83 -9.35 -14.31
C ILE A 252 -7.64 -9.97 -15.10
N ASP A 253 -7.70 -10.02 -16.43
CA ASP A 253 -6.61 -10.52 -17.25
C ASP A 253 -5.38 -9.57 -17.26
N ASN A 254 -5.53 -8.31 -16.81
CA ASN A 254 -4.45 -7.34 -16.56
C ASN A 254 -4.33 -6.96 -15.06
N GLY A 255 -4.70 -7.88 -14.17
CA GLY A 255 -4.84 -7.65 -12.74
C GLY A 255 -3.65 -7.00 -12.02
N PRO A 256 -2.38 -7.37 -12.27
CA PRO A 256 -1.24 -6.71 -11.62
C PRO A 256 -1.10 -5.24 -11.98
N MET A 257 -1.40 -4.84 -13.21
CA MET A 257 -1.34 -3.45 -13.66
C MET A 257 -2.48 -2.63 -13.04
N GLU A 258 -3.70 -3.18 -13.03
CA GLU A 258 -4.84 -2.58 -12.31
C GLU A 258 -4.55 -2.44 -10.81
N GLY A 259 -3.87 -3.44 -10.22
CA GLY A 259 -3.40 -3.40 -8.85
C GLY A 259 -2.44 -2.24 -8.60
N PHE A 260 -1.49 -2.00 -9.48
CA PHE A 260 -0.56 -0.87 -9.41
C PHE A 260 -1.31 0.48 -9.46
N TRP A 261 -2.23 0.67 -10.42
CA TRP A 261 -3.06 1.87 -10.49
C TRP A 261 -3.86 2.11 -9.21
N GLY A 262 -4.46 1.04 -8.70
CA GLY A 262 -5.19 1.10 -7.45
C GLY A 262 -4.33 1.52 -6.27
N ILE A 263 -3.10 1.03 -6.17
CA ILE A 263 -2.15 1.38 -5.11
C ILE A 263 -1.72 2.84 -5.25
N LEU A 264 -1.26 3.28 -6.42
CA LEU A 264 -0.84 4.66 -6.68
C LEU A 264 -1.97 5.64 -6.31
N LYS A 265 -3.16 5.40 -6.86
CA LYS A 265 -4.31 6.28 -6.63
C LYS A 265 -4.73 6.34 -5.16
N ARG A 266 -4.74 5.21 -4.44
CA ARG A 266 -5.09 5.19 -3.02
C ARG A 266 -4.03 5.85 -2.14
N GLU A 267 -2.76 5.64 -2.44
CA GLU A 267 -1.67 6.11 -1.58
C GLU A 267 -1.36 7.59 -1.79
N ARG A 268 -1.58 8.15 -3.00
CA ARG A 268 -1.13 9.51 -3.30
C ARG A 268 -2.16 10.43 -3.98
N TYR A 269 -3.20 9.89 -4.59
CA TYR A 269 -4.13 10.69 -5.39
C TYR A 269 -5.49 10.88 -4.71
N TYR A 270 -6.17 9.81 -4.26
CA TYR A 270 -7.51 9.92 -3.69
C TYR A 270 -7.52 10.74 -2.40
N GLY A 271 -8.50 11.64 -2.31
CA GLY A 271 -8.66 12.55 -1.17
C GLY A 271 -7.73 13.77 -1.22
N LYS A 272 -6.98 13.96 -2.31
CA LYS A 272 -6.22 15.17 -2.59
C LYS A 272 -6.85 15.94 -3.74
N HIS A 273 -6.68 17.25 -3.73
CA HIS A 273 -7.14 18.15 -4.77
C HIS A 273 -5.91 18.79 -5.43
N PHE A 274 -5.68 18.47 -6.70
CA PHE A 274 -4.55 19.00 -7.46
C PHE A 274 -5.03 20.22 -8.23
N THR A 275 -4.38 21.37 -7.98
CA THR A 275 -4.72 22.67 -8.56
C THR A 275 -3.78 23.09 -9.69
N SER A 276 -2.81 22.26 -10.05
CA SER A 276 -1.94 22.48 -11.21
C SER A 276 -1.53 21.15 -11.85
N ARG A 277 -1.24 21.21 -13.14
CA ARG A 277 -0.71 20.10 -13.93
C ARG A 277 0.63 19.62 -13.38
N GLU A 278 1.50 20.56 -13.09
CA GLU A 278 2.87 20.31 -12.62
C GLU A 278 2.87 19.59 -11.27
N SER A 279 2.02 19.99 -10.34
CA SER A 279 1.91 19.34 -9.03
C SER A 279 1.41 17.88 -9.13
N LEU A 280 0.50 17.62 -10.08
CA LEU A 280 0.01 16.27 -10.33
C LEU A 280 1.07 15.39 -10.99
N ILE A 281 1.78 15.90 -12.01
CA ILE A 281 2.87 15.18 -12.68
C ILE A 281 3.97 14.85 -11.69
N LYS A 282 4.43 15.85 -10.93
CA LYS A 282 5.46 15.68 -9.89
C LYS A 282 5.07 14.58 -8.90
N MET A 283 3.82 14.57 -8.43
CA MET A 283 3.33 13.52 -7.54
C MET A 283 3.42 12.14 -8.17
N ILE A 284 3.06 11.98 -9.45
CA ILE A 284 3.12 10.70 -10.15
C ILE A 284 4.58 10.22 -10.30
N GLU A 285 5.47 11.10 -10.75
CA GLU A 285 6.90 10.80 -10.94
C GLU A 285 7.57 10.41 -9.62
N GLU A 286 7.39 11.22 -8.57
CA GLU A 286 7.92 10.92 -7.24
C GLU A 286 7.36 9.61 -6.68
N TYR A 287 6.09 9.30 -6.97
CA TYR A 287 5.50 8.05 -6.53
C TYR A 287 6.09 6.84 -7.24
N ILE A 288 6.31 6.90 -8.54
CA ILE A 288 6.92 5.79 -9.29
C ILE A 288 8.34 5.52 -8.80
N VAL A 289 9.13 6.58 -8.55
CA VAL A 289 10.45 6.45 -7.93
C VAL A 289 10.37 5.80 -6.55
N TYR A 290 9.43 6.25 -5.71
CA TYR A 290 9.19 5.65 -4.39
C TYR A 290 8.74 4.18 -4.49
N TYR A 291 7.81 3.87 -5.41
CA TYR A 291 7.30 2.53 -5.64
C TYR A 291 8.42 1.55 -6.01
N ASN A 292 9.27 1.93 -6.94
CA ASN A 292 10.36 1.10 -7.41
C ASN A 292 11.46 0.91 -6.34
N ASN A 293 11.82 1.96 -5.61
CA ASN A 293 13.05 1.97 -4.80
C ASN A 293 12.82 1.89 -3.28
N LYS A 294 11.62 2.22 -2.78
CA LYS A 294 11.37 2.31 -1.33
C LYS A 294 10.13 1.54 -0.85
N ARG A 295 9.20 1.24 -1.75
CA ARG A 295 7.97 0.57 -1.36
C ARG A 295 8.16 -0.93 -1.22
N LEU A 296 8.20 -1.42 0.00
CA LEU A 296 8.31 -2.86 0.30
C LEU A 296 7.06 -3.62 -0.17
N GLN A 297 7.28 -4.80 -0.73
CA GLN A 297 6.23 -5.69 -1.23
C GLN A 297 6.37 -7.10 -0.63
N ARG A 298 5.36 -7.52 0.14
CA ARG A 298 5.34 -8.86 0.76
C ARG A 298 5.40 -10.00 -0.25
N LYS A 299 4.78 -9.82 -1.41
CA LYS A 299 4.83 -10.82 -2.50
C LYS A 299 6.23 -11.02 -3.07
N LEU A 300 7.13 -10.06 -2.89
CA LEU A 300 8.52 -10.14 -3.30
C LEU A 300 9.46 -10.59 -2.17
N GLY A 301 8.93 -10.88 -0.98
CA GLY A 301 9.72 -11.24 0.20
C GLY A 301 10.13 -10.05 1.05
N VAL A 302 9.26 -9.03 1.15
CA VAL A 302 9.49 -7.78 1.93
C VAL A 302 10.72 -7.01 1.41
N VAL A 303 10.86 -6.96 0.09
CA VAL A 303 11.85 -6.15 -0.62
C VAL A 303 11.17 -5.20 -1.59
N THR A 304 11.91 -4.20 -2.09
CA THR A 304 11.41 -3.31 -3.14
C THR A 304 11.53 -3.96 -4.52
N PRO A 305 10.79 -3.49 -5.53
CA PRO A 305 10.96 -3.92 -6.92
C PRO A 305 12.41 -3.88 -7.40
N MET A 306 13.11 -2.76 -7.17
CA MET A 306 14.49 -2.60 -7.61
C MET A 306 15.48 -3.48 -6.83
N GLU A 307 15.25 -3.73 -5.54
CA GLU A 307 16.05 -4.71 -4.79
C GLU A 307 15.88 -6.13 -5.38
N LYS A 308 14.65 -6.52 -5.72
CA LYS A 308 14.38 -7.82 -6.35
C LYS A 308 15.10 -7.96 -7.69
N TYR A 309 15.03 -6.92 -8.54
CA TYR A 309 15.72 -6.85 -9.82
C TYR A 309 17.24 -6.93 -9.65
N THR A 310 17.79 -6.08 -8.79
CA THR A 310 19.25 -6.03 -8.54
C THR A 310 19.80 -7.33 -7.97
N ASN A 311 19.03 -8.00 -7.08
CA ASN A 311 19.43 -9.29 -6.53
C ASN A 311 19.47 -10.38 -7.60
N TYR A 312 18.55 -10.35 -8.56
CA TYR A 312 18.61 -11.25 -9.71
C TYR A 312 19.88 -11.04 -10.55
N LEU A 313 20.17 -9.78 -10.90
CA LEU A 313 21.37 -9.47 -11.70
C LEU A 313 22.69 -9.86 -11.02
N LYS A 314 22.72 -9.84 -9.68
CA LYS A 314 23.91 -10.28 -8.93
C LYS A 314 24.05 -11.80 -8.84
N ALA A 315 22.95 -12.52 -9.01
CA ALA A 315 22.93 -13.98 -8.94
C ALA A 315 23.06 -14.66 -10.31
N ALA A 316 22.82 -13.93 -11.40
CA ALA A 316 22.98 -14.35 -12.80
C ALA A 316 24.43 -14.16 -13.29
#